data_4caa65c8c89a83c171d045b81a48f089
#
_entry.id   4caa65c8c89a83c171d045b81a48f089
#
_cell.length_a   1.000
_cell.length_b   1.000
_cell.length_c   1.000
_cell.angle_alpha   90.00
_cell.angle_beta   90.00
_cell.angle_gamma   90.00
#
_symmetry.space_group_name_H-M   'P 1'
#
loop_
_entity.id
_entity.type
_entity.pdbx_description
1 polymer ?
#
loop_
_entity_poly.entity_id
_entity_poly.type
_entity_poly.pdbx_seq_one_letter_code
_entity_poly.pdbx_strand_id
1 'polypeptide(L)'
;SWLSTVTKTSARMSEKVGTATVTVPKDKLPEPLRSIINDLEEIADYVTRGVPLANDYVKGVVYAYLKQGVCGETEHTPTTRVALSISCIMDACKYNAIYPDTAATNCIREYISTLLHEVAHVVSGAPDGSTLFERSLTNLLGYSVTNTFTYYKEIKQYVDRIISKLAGPPPQ
;
A
#
# COMPACT_ATOMS: atom_id res chain seq x y z
N SER A 1 15.29 14.82 6.05
CA SER A 1 15.15 13.38 6.32
C SER A 1 15.30 12.59 5.02
N TRP A 2 15.50 11.30 5.15
CA TRP A 2 15.56 10.42 3.99
C TRP A 2 14.26 10.45 3.16
N LEU A 3 13.10 10.66 3.81
CA LEU A 3 11.81 10.79 3.13
C LEU A 3 11.80 11.98 2.16
N SER A 4 12.33 13.13 2.56
CA SER A 4 12.41 14.31 1.69
C SER A 4 13.30 14.06 0.47
N THR A 5 14.42 13.39 0.66
CA THR A 5 15.34 13.01 -0.43
C THR A 5 14.67 12.07 -1.41
N VAL A 6 13.97 11.04 -0.90
CA VAL A 6 13.22 10.08 -1.73
C VAL A 6 12.18 10.81 -2.57
N THR A 7 11.40 11.71 -1.96
CA THR A 7 10.36 12.47 -2.67
C THR A 7 10.96 13.25 -3.85
N LYS A 8 12.06 13.98 -3.62
CA LYS A 8 12.71 14.76 -4.66
C LYS A 8 13.25 13.89 -5.80
N THR A 9 13.89 12.78 -5.46
CA THR A 9 14.50 11.90 -6.46
C THR A 9 13.46 11.19 -7.30
N SER A 10 12.37 10.70 -6.68
CA SER A 10 11.40 9.83 -7.34
C SER A 10 10.25 10.57 -8.02
N ALA A 11 10.00 11.85 -7.66
CA ALA A 11 8.88 12.64 -8.20
C ALA A 11 8.90 12.79 -9.73
N ARG A 12 10.05 12.57 -10.36
CA ARG A 12 10.23 12.69 -11.81
C ARG A 12 10.05 11.36 -12.54
N MET A 13 9.83 10.25 -11.82
CA MET A 13 9.89 8.91 -12.39
C MET A 13 8.53 8.36 -12.78
N SER A 14 7.44 9.01 -12.39
CA SER A 14 6.08 8.53 -12.64
C SER A 14 5.25 9.63 -13.32
N GLU A 15 4.68 9.27 -14.45
CA GLU A 15 3.81 10.16 -15.24
C GLU A 15 2.75 9.33 -15.96
N LYS A 16 1.71 9.96 -16.45
CA LYS A 16 0.72 9.28 -17.29
C LYS A 16 1.16 9.30 -18.74
N VAL A 17 1.10 8.13 -19.37
CA VAL A 17 1.34 7.96 -20.80
C VAL A 17 0.04 7.42 -21.41
N GLY A 18 -0.65 8.26 -22.18
CA GLY A 18 -1.98 7.92 -22.66
C GLY A 18 -2.95 7.82 -21.47
N THR A 19 -3.59 6.66 -21.31
CA THR A 19 -4.51 6.38 -20.19
C THR A 19 -3.85 5.61 -19.05
N ALA A 20 -2.62 5.14 -19.23
CA ALA A 20 -1.90 4.35 -18.22
C ALA A 20 -0.95 5.23 -17.39
N THR A 21 -0.90 4.98 -16.09
CA THR A 21 0.08 5.60 -15.19
C THR A 21 1.44 4.93 -15.39
N VAL A 22 2.50 5.74 -15.54
CA VAL A 22 3.87 5.24 -15.56
C VAL A 22 4.28 4.92 -14.12
N THR A 23 4.64 3.66 -13.89
CA THR A 23 5.02 3.17 -12.56
C THR A 23 6.50 3.35 -12.30
N VAL A 24 6.85 3.46 -11.01
CA VAL A 24 8.23 3.38 -10.55
C VAL A 24 8.52 1.93 -10.22
N PRO A 25 9.49 1.28 -10.89
CA PRO A 25 9.87 -0.09 -10.53
C PRO A 25 10.31 -0.17 -9.07
N LYS A 26 9.88 -1.20 -8.37
CA LYS A 26 10.15 -1.35 -6.93
C LYS A 26 11.65 -1.35 -6.62
N ASP A 27 12.49 -1.94 -7.49
CA ASP A 27 13.94 -1.97 -7.34
C ASP A 27 14.61 -0.60 -7.52
N LYS A 28 13.88 0.40 -8.04
CA LYS A 28 14.35 1.79 -8.15
C LYS A 28 13.97 2.63 -6.93
N LEU A 29 13.15 2.12 -6.03
CA LEU A 29 12.83 2.81 -4.79
C LEU A 29 14.00 2.63 -3.81
N PRO A 30 14.46 3.72 -3.17
CA PRO A 30 15.57 3.64 -2.23
C PRO A 30 15.17 2.98 -0.92
N GLU A 31 16.16 2.46 -0.20
CA GLU A 31 15.98 2.00 1.17
C GLU A 31 15.84 3.19 2.14
N PRO A 32 15.08 3.08 3.23
CA PRO A 32 14.35 1.87 3.66
C PRO A 32 12.94 1.72 3.07
N LEU A 33 12.52 2.63 2.18
CA LEU A 33 11.17 2.60 1.61
C LEU A 33 10.85 1.28 0.90
N ARG A 34 11.79 0.77 0.11
CA ARG A 34 11.62 -0.50 -0.61
C ARG A 34 11.38 -1.66 0.37
N SER A 35 12.16 -1.74 1.44
CA SER A 35 12.00 -2.78 2.45
C SER A 35 10.69 -2.64 3.22
N ILE A 36 10.27 -1.43 3.52
CA ILE A 36 8.98 -1.15 4.17
C ILE A 36 7.83 -1.61 3.27
N ILE A 37 7.90 -1.30 1.98
CA ILE A 37 6.90 -1.74 1.00
C ILE A 37 6.85 -3.27 0.93
N ASN A 38 7.98 -3.94 0.94
CA ASN A 38 8.01 -5.41 0.98
C ASN A 38 7.26 -5.96 2.20
N ASP A 39 7.45 -5.36 3.37
CA ASP A 39 6.74 -5.77 4.58
C ASP A 39 5.24 -5.48 4.48
N LEU A 40 4.86 -4.34 3.91
CA LEU A 40 3.45 -3.98 3.68
C LEU A 40 2.76 -4.98 2.71
N GLU A 41 3.46 -5.40 1.68
CA GLU A 41 2.96 -6.40 0.73
C GLU A 41 2.71 -7.74 1.41
N GLU A 42 3.58 -8.16 2.32
CA GLU A 42 3.40 -9.39 3.09
C GLU A 42 2.19 -9.28 4.03
N ILE A 43 2.02 -8.16 4.72
CA ILE A 43 0.83 -7.92 5.54
C ILE A 43 -0.43 -7.97 4.68
N ALA A 44 -0.41 -7.34 3.52
CA ALA A 44 -1.54 -7.33 2.58
C ALA A 44 -1.91 -8.75 2.11
N ASP A 45 -0.92 -9.59 1.85
CA ASP A 45 -1.16 -10.99 1.49
C ASP A 45 -1.90 -11.74 2.60
N TYR A 46 -1.48 -11.57 3.84
CA TYR A 46 -2.15 -12.21 4.98
C TYR A 46 -3.57 -11.70 5.18
N VAL A 47 -3.80 -10.39 5.17
CA VAL A 47 -5.13 -9.84 5.48
C VAL A 47 -6.17 -10.07 4.38
N THR A 48 -5.74 -10.36 3.15
CA THR A 48 -6.64 -10.65 2.03
C THR A 48 -6.75 -12.14 1.72
N ARG A 49 -6.12 -12.97 2.51
CA ARG A 49 -6.08 -14.42 2.26
C ARG A 49 -7.47 -15.03 2.26
N GLY A 50 -7.76 -15.85 1.25
CA GLY A 50 -9.06 -16.49 1.10
C GLY A 50 -10.12 -15.66 0.38
N VAL A 51 -9.85 -14.42 0.04
CA VAL A 51 -10.78 -13.60 -0.75
C VAL A 51 -10.67 -13.98 -2.23
N PRO A 52 -11.76 -14.48 -2.85
CA PRO A 52 -11.72 -14.82 -4.27
C PRO A 52 -11.31 -13.63 -5.13
N LEU A 53 -10.48 -13.86 -6.13
CA LEU A 53 -9.99 -12.89 -7.12
C LEU A 53 -9.08 -11.78 -6.56
N ALA A 54 -8.97 -11.62 -5.24
CA ALA A 54 -8.17 -10.55 -4.67
C ALA A 54 -6.66 -10.81 -4.78
N ASN A 55 -6.23 -12.06 -4.69
CA ASN A 55 -4.83 -12.43 -4.56
C ASN A 55 -3.94 -11.89 -5.70
N ASP A 56 -4.38 -12.01 -6.96
CA ASP A 56 -3.61 -11.55 -8.11
C ASP A 56 -3.39 -10.03 -8.10
N TYR A 57 -4.43 -9.29 -7.69
CA TYR A 57 -4.36 -7.83 -7.64
C TYR A 57 -3.53 -7.32 -6.45
N VAL A 58 -3.58 -8.02 -5.33
CA VAL A 58 -2.75 -7.73 -4.15
C VAL A 58 -1.28 -7.97 -4.46
N LYS A 59 -0.95 -9.06 -5.14
CA LYS A 59 0.42 -9.38 -5.53
C LYS A 59 0.92 -8.54 -6.71
N GLY A 60 0.01 -8.09 -7.56
CA GLY A 60 0.31 -7.30 -8.74
C GLY A 60 0.29 -5.79 -8.53
N VAL A 61 0.24 -5.32 -7.30
CA VAL A 61 0.25 -3.88 -6.98
C VAL A 61 1.51 -3.22 -7.55
N VAL A 62 1.31 -2.07 -8.17
CA VAL A 62 2.37 -1.21 -8.69
C VAL A 62 2.39 0.12 -7.96
N TYR A 63 3.52 0.81 -8.03
CA TYR A 63 3.76 2.04 -7.29
C TYR A 63 4.02 3.20 -8.25
N ALA A 64 3.42 4.35 -7.97
CA ALA A 64 3.51 5.51 -8.84
C ALA A 64 3.34 6.82 -8.05
N TYR A 65 3.71 7.92 -8.67
CA TYR A 65 3.31 9.25 -8.20
C TYR A 65 1.98 9.59 -8.86
N LEU A 66 0.92 9.52 -8.08
CA LEU A 66 -0.43 9.80 -8.54
C LEU A 66 -0.73 11.29 -8.38
N LYS A 67 -1.85 11.73 -8.99
CA LYS A 67 -2.34 13.09 -8.83
C LYS A 67 -2.48 13.45 -7.35
N GLN A 68 -2.20 14.69 -6.99
CA GLN A 68 -2.34 15.18 -5.64
C GLN A 68 -3.74 14.87 -5.07
N GLY A 69 -3.78 14.32 -3.87
CA GLY A 69 -5.03 13.91 -3.21
C GLY A 69 -5.51 12.51 -3.59
N VAL A 70 -4.83 11.84 -4.53
CA VAL A 70 -5.17 10.47 -4.95
C VAL A 70 -4.14 9.52 -4.39
N CYS A 71 -4.57 8.59 -3.53
CA CYS A 71 -3.68 7.62 -2.89
C CYS A 71 -3.65 6.27 -3.58
N GLY A 72 -4.67 5.95 -4.38
CA GLY A 72 -4.72 4.73 -5.16
C GLY A 72 -5.58 4.90 -6.41
N GLU A 73 -5.31 4.08 -7.39
CA GLU A 73 -6.09 4.00 -8.64
C GLU A 73 -6.23 2.54 -9.06
N THR A 74 -7.39 2.21 -9.62
CA THR A 74 -7.58 0.98 -10.38
C THR A 74 -7.50 1.32 -11.85
N GLU A 75 -6.55 0.71 -12.54
CA GLU A 75 -6.33 0.94 -13.97
C GLU A 75 -6.73 -0.31 -14.76
N HIS A 76 -7.31 -0.10 -15.95
CA HIS A 76 -7.77 -1.19 -16.81
C HIS A 76 -6.95 -1.31 -18.10
N THR A 77 -6.09 -0.35 -18.40
CA THR A 77 -5.28 -0.29 -19.61
C THR A 77 -3.80 -0.20 -19.25
N PRO A 78 -2.91 -1.01 -19.86
CA PRO A 78 -3.18 -2.10 -20.80
C PRO A 78 -3.78 -3.36 -20.13
N THR A 79 -3.63 -3.51 -18.82
CA THR A 79 -4.20 -4.60 -18.02
C THR A 79 -4.80 -4.04 -16.75
N THR A 80 -5.71 -4.77 -16.12
CA THR A 80 -6.28 -4.36 -14.83
C THR A 80 -5.23 -4.52 -13.74
N ARG A 81 -4.96 -3.43 -13.02
CA ARG A 81 -4.01 -3.40 -11.92
C ARG A 81 -4.37 -2.32 -10.92
N VAL A 82 -3.88 -2.48 -9.69
CA VAL A 82 -3.99 -1.48 -8.63
C VAL A 82 -2.67 -0.73 -8.54
N ALA A 83 -2.73 0.59 -8.62
CA ALA A 83 -1.59 1.47 -8.41
C ALA A 83 -1.75 2.21 -7.09
N LEU A 84 -0.70 2.21 -6.26
CA LEU A 84 -0.67 2.93 -4.98
C LEU A 84 0.32 4.09 -5.05
N SER A 85 -0.04 5.19 -4.39
CA SER A 85 0.75 6.40 -4.35
C SER A 85 1.95 6.26 -3.42
N ILE A 86 3.14 6.44 -3.98
CA ILE A 86 4.39 6.52 -3.21
C ILE A 86 4.30 7.67 -2.21
N SER A 87 3.81 8.83 -2.64
CA SER A 87 3.69 10.02 -1.79
C SER A 87 2.79 9.78 -0.58
N CYS A 88 1.65 9.11 -0.76
CA CYS A 88 0.74 8.81 0.35
C CYS A 88 1.37 7.87 1.36
N ILE A 89 2.09 6.84 0.89
CA ILE A 89 2.80 5.90 1.77
C ILE A 89 3.87 6.65 2.57
N MET A 90 4.65 7.49 1.91
CA MET A 90 5.71 8.28 2.56
C MET A 90 5.15 9.27 3.57
N ASP A 91 4.06 9.95 3.23
CA ASP A 91 3.39 10.88 4.14
C ASP A 91 2.90 10.20 5.41
N ALA A 92 2.42 8.97 5.30
CA ALA A 92 1.98 8.18 6.45
C ALA A 92 3.13 7.80 7.39
N CYS A 93 4.38 7.81 6.90
CA CYS A 93 5.57 7.44 7.67
C CYS A 93 6.28 8.65 8.32
N LYS A 94 5.65 9.82 8.39
CA LYS A 94 6.32 11.07 8.82
C LYS A 94 6.85 11.09 10.25
N TYR A 95 6.25 10.35 11.17
CA TYR A 95 6.62 10.39 12.58
C TYR A 95 7.68 9.33 12.94
N ASN A 96 8.70 9.18 12.09
CA ASN A 96 9.62 8.06 12.18
C ASN A 96 10.64 8.14 13.34
N ALA A 97 11.11 9.35 13.69
CA ALA A 97 12.21 9.50 14.66
C ALA A 97 11.74 9.42 16.12
N ILE A 98 10.55 9.96 16.41
CA ILE A 98 10.04 10.11 17.78
C ILE A 98 8.96 9.07 18.08
N TYR A 99 8.11 8.74 17.11
CA TYR A 99 6.97 7.85 17.27
C TYR A 99 6.97 6.75 16.20
N PRO A 100 7.95 5.84 16.20
CA PRO A 100 8.04 4.80 15.16
C PRO A 100 6.84 3.85 15.16
N ASP A 101 6.27 3.54 16.31
CA ASP A 101 5.08 2.69 16.43
C ASP A 101 3.87 3.35 15.76
N THR A 102 3.66 4.63 16.03
CA THR A 102 2.57 5.42 15.44
C THR A 102 2.77 5.55 13.92
N ALA A 103 3.99 5.81 13.49
CA ALA A 103 4.33 5.89 12.07
C ALA A 103 4.07 4.55 11.36
N ALA A 104 4.45 3.43 11.96
CA ALA A 104 4.18 2.10 11.42
C ALA A 104 2.67 1.85 11.29
N THR A 105 1.89 2.18 12.31
CA THR A 105 0.43 2.04 12.29
C THR A 105 -0.18 2.89 11.17
N ASN A 106 0.25 4.14 11.03
CA ASN A 106 -0.24 5.03 9.97
C ASN A 106 0.10 4.49 8.58
N CYS A 107 1.31 4.00 8.41
CA CYS A 107 1.80 3.41 7.16
C CYS A 107 0.97 2.19 6.76
N ILE A 108 0.74 1.28 7.69
CA ILE A 108 -0.06 0.06 7.47
C ILE A 108 -1.51 0.44 7.16
N ARG A 109 -2.10 1.36 7.93
CA ARG A 109 -3.48 1.82 7.70
C ARG A 109 -3.64 2.40 6.30
N GLU A 110 -2.74 3.31 5.90
CA GLU A 110 -2.78 3.94 4.59
C GLU A 110 -2.68 2.89 3.48
N TYR A 111 -1.72 2.01 3.56
CA TYR A 111 -1.49 0.98 2.55
C TYR A 111 -2.68 0.03 2.45
N ILE A 112 -3.11 -0.55 3.56
CA ILE A 112 -4.16 -1.58 3.56
C ILE A 112 -5.52 -0.97 3.20
N SER A 113 -5.89 0.18 3.77
CA SER A 113 -7.20 0.78 3.47
C SER A 113 -7.33 1.17 2.01
N THR A 114 -6.30 1.76 1.44
CA THR A 114 -6.29 2.15 0.02
C THR A 114 -6.30 0.92 -0.89
N LEU A 115 -5.49 -0.09 -0.55
CA LEU A 115 -5.46 -1.34 -1.31
C LEU A 115 -6.84 -2.02 -1.32
N LEU A 116 -7.47 -2.17 -0.16
CA LEU A 116 -8.78 -2.82 -0.07
C LEU A 116 -9.85 -2.06 -0.85
N HIS A 117 -9.81 -0.72 -0.82
CA HIS A 117 -10.70 0.13 -1.60
C HIS A 117 -10.56 -0.16 -3.10
N GLU A 118 -9.34 -0.15 -3.62
CA GLU A 118 -9.09 -0.39 -5.04
C GLU A 118 -9.37 -1.83 -5.45
N VAL A 119 -9.03 -2.81 -4.62
CA VAL A 119 -9.38 -4.21 -4.87
C VAL A 119 -10.90 -4.40 -4.90
N ALA A 120 -11.65 -3.69 -4.06
CA ALA A 120 -13.10 -3.72 -4.09
C ALA A 120 -13.67 -3.23 -5.44
N HIS A 121 -13.06 -2.22 -6.05
CA HIS A 121 -13.41 -1.80 -7.41
C HIS A 121 -13.19 -2.90 -8.44
N VAL A 122 -12.07 -3.58 -8.36
CA VAL A 122 -11.74 -4.67 -9.29
C VAL A 122 -12.70 -5.85 -9.12
N VAL A 123 -12.90 -6.29 -7.87
CA VAL A 123 -13.74 -7.47 -7.58
C VAL A 123 -15.20 -7.22 -7.91
N SER A 124 -15.72 -6.02 -7.62
CA SER A 124 -17.12 -5.66 -7.88
C SER A 124 -17.38 -5.25 -9.32
N GLY A 125 -16.36 -4.72 -10.00
CA GLY A 125 -16.54 -4.05 -11.30
C GLY A 125 -17.39 -2.80 -11.22
N ALA A 126 -17.54 -2.19 -10.03
CA ALA A 126 -18.51 -1.14 -9.76
C ALA A 126 -17.82 0.15 -9.28
N PRO A 127 -18.43 1.33 -9.54
CA PRO A 127 -17.89 2.62 -9.13
C PRO A 127 -18.13 2.89 -7.63
N ASP A 128 -17.47 3.93 -7.13
CA ASP A 128 -17.73 4.47 -5.79
C ASP A 128 -19.22 4.76 -5.58
N GLY A 129 -19.70 4.54 -4.36
CA GLY A 129 -21.08 4.82 -3.98
C GLY A 129 -22.11 3.81 -4.45
N SER A 130 -21.71 2.79 -5.21
CA SER A 130 -22.62 1.73 -5.61
C SER A 130 -22.77 0.68 -4.51
N THR A 131 -23.92 0.04 -4.45
CA THR A 131 -24.16 -1.05 -3.48
C THR A 131 -23.22 -2.23 -3.68
N LEU A 132 -22.88 -2.55 -4.93
CA LEU A 132 -21.95 -3.65 -5.23
C LEU A 132 -20.55 -3.34 -4.71
N PHE A 133 -20.06 -2.13 -4.90
CA PHE A 133 -18.77 -1.70 -4.38
C PHE A 133 -18.75 -1.75 -2.85
N GLU A 134 -19.75 -1.15 -2.20
CA GLU A 134 -19.85 -1.12 -0.74
C GLU A 134 -19.90 -2.52 -0.14
N ARG A 135 -20.65 -3.42 -0.75
CA ARG A 135 -20.75 -4.82 -0.31
C ARG A 135 -19.42 -5.54 -0.46
N SER A 136 -18.71 -5.34 -1.57
CA SER A 136 -17.39 -5.93 -1.81
C SER A 136 -16.37 -5.41 -0.79
N LEU A 137 -16.36 -4.11 -0.51
CA LEU A 137 -15.46 -3.53 0.47
C LEU A 137 -15.76 -4.06 1.88
N THR A 138 -17.03 -4.13 2.26
CA THR A 138 -17.44 -4.70 3.55
C THR A 138 -16.97 -6.15 3.71
N ASN A 139 -17.10 -6.95 2.66
CA ASN A 139 -16.63 -8.34 2.66
C ASN A 139 -15.11 -8.42 2.83
N LEU A 140 -14.36 -7.59 2.11
CA LEU A 140 -12.89 -7.50 2.24
C LEU A 140 -12.48 -7.11 3.65
N LEU A 141 -13.17 -6.15 4.26
CA LEU A 141 -12.90 -5.73 5.63
C LEU A 141 -13.16 -6.87 6.63
N GLY A 142 -14.23 -7.63 6.44
CA GLY A 142 -14.53 -8.81 7.25
C GLY A 142 -13.43 -9.86 7.18
N TYR A 143 -12.95 -10.20 5.99
CA TYR A 143 -11.81 -11.11 5.82
C TYR A 143 -10.55 -10.55 6.47
N SER A 144 -10.29 -9.26 6.28
CA SER A 144 -9.11 -8.61 6.85
C SER A 144 -9.09 -8.70 8.38
N VAL A 145 -10.22 -8.47 9.04
CA VAL A 145 -10.35 -8.58 10.50
C VAL A 145 -10.10 -10.02 10.96
N THR A 146 -10.78 -10.99 10.37
CA THR A 146 -10.63 -12.41 10.78
C THR A 146 -9.25 -12.95 10.47
N ASN A 147 -8.65 -12.58 9.33
CA ASN A 147 -7.29 -12.98 8.98
C ASN A 147 -6.25 -12.38 9.93
N THR A 148 -6.48 -11.16 10.42
CA THR A 148 -5.60 -10.53 11.40
C THR A 148 -5.55 -11.35 12.70
N PHE A 149 -6.68 -11.87 13.17
CA PHE A 149 -6.70 -12.77 14.32
C PHE A 149 -6.02 -14.11 14.02
N THR A 150 -6.31 -14.70 12.87
CA THR A 150 -5.77 -16.02 12.48
C THR A 150 -4.26 -15.99 12.30
N TYR A 151 -3.72 -14.93 11.65
CA TYR A 151 -2.31 -14.80 11.30
C TYR A 151 -1.59 -13.73 12.14
N TYR A 152 -2.03 -13.53 13.36
CA TYR A 152 -1.52 -12.48 14.24
C TYR A 152 0.01 -12.52 14.41
N LYS A 153 0.58 -13.70 14.64
CA LYS A 153 2.02 -13.85 14.86
C LYS A 153 2.82 -13.45 13.62
N GLU A 154 2.38 -13.92 12.47
CA GLU A 154 3.05 -13.65 11.19
C GLU A 154 2.96 -12.17 10.84
N ILE A 155 1.78 -11.59 10.96
CA ILE A 155 1.56 -10.16 10.69
C ILE A 155 2.39 -9.32 11.63
N LYS A 156 2.42 -9.65 12.91
CA LYS A 156 3.18 -8.90 13.92
C LYS A 156 4.67 -8.85 13.60
N GLN A 157 5.25 -9.91 13.04
CA GLN A 157 6.67 -9.91 12.62
C GLN A 157 6.94 -8.78 11.62
N TYR A 158 6.07 -8.62 10.64
CA TYR A 158 6.23 -7.56 9.63
C TYR A 158 5.95 -6.17 10.19
N VAL A 159 4.99 -6.04 11.09
CA VAL A 159 4.76 -4.79 11.82
C VAL A 159 6.00 -4.38 12.60
N ASP A 160 6.61 -5.30 13.33
CA ASP A 160 7.84 -5.04 14.11
C ASP A 160 9.02 -4.67 13.20
N ARG A 161 9.14 -5.27 12.02
CA ARG A 161 10.14 -4.90 11.02
C ARG A 161 9.96 -3.46 10.55
N ILE A 162 8.73 -3.06 10.26
CA ILE A 162 8.42 -1.68 9.83
C ILE A 162 8.79 -0.70 10.95
N ILE A 163 8.43 -1.00 12.20
CA ILE A 163 8.77 -0.16 13.35
C ILE A 163 10.29 0.03 13.44
N SER A 164 11.05 -1.05 13.33
CA SER A 164 12.51 -1.00 13.37
C SER A 164 13.11 -0.14 12.27
N LYS A 165 12.57 -0.25 11.05
CA LYS A 165 13.05 0.53 9.90
C LYS A 165 12.73 2.02 10.06
N LEU A 166 11.56 2.35 10.61
CA LEU A 166 11.16 3.73 10.86
C LEU A 166 11.90 4.35 12.04
N ALA A 167 12.31 3.56 13.02
CA ALA A 167 13.14 4.02 14.12
C ALA A 167 14.54 4.44 13.68
N GLY A 168 14.97 3.98 12.49
CA GLY A 168 16.29 4.27 11.96
C GLY A 168 17.40 3.46 12.61
N PRO A 169 18.66 3.67 12.19
CA PRO A 169 19.79 3.00 12.78
C PRO A 169 19.98 3.45 14.22
N PRO A 170 20.52 2.56 15.11
CA PRO A 170 20.83 2.96 16.48
C PRO A 170 21.80 4.13 16.49
N PRO A 171 21.73 5.01 17.49
CA PRO A 171 22.69 6.11 17.64
C PRO A 171 24.12 5.58 17.75
N GLN A 172 25.01 6.21 17.03
CA GLN A 172 26.44 5.89 17.10
C GLN A 172 27.08 6.61 18.28
#